data_2f5c2682ac8c9a60f52670031e07ec96
#
_entry.id   2f5c2682ac8c9a60f52670031e07ec96
#
_cell.length_a   1.000
_cell.length_b   1.000
_cell.length_c   1.000
_cell.angle_alpha   90.00
_cell.angle_beta   90.00
_cell.angle_gamma   90.00
#
_symmetry.space_group_name_H-M   'P 1'
#
loop_
_entity.id
_entity.type
_entity.pdbx_description
1 polymer ?
#
loop_
_entity_poly.entity_id
_entity_poly.type
_entity_poly.pdbx_seq_one_letter_code
_entity_poly.pdbx_strand_id
1 'polypeptide(L)'
;MLEFVDQALFLGLRATGQAAAMQMVWVYDHPVDWDELRRFHRDFGYGLAGRLIEPSALPFGRHRWVASLGPAAPLDVAPKPRPHSELSDWVDERAQLPIDPEFGPGWHMGVLSMTDGSTAVSLVGSHCLGDGGAALLTVFDAVRGHRRDLGYPLPRSRTGREALFADARQTVRDAPELRRTVVAAAKFLRRQRRDGPTPAKGGPAPVAGSCGGTTVVVPAVSAFVSIEQWDARSASLGGNSHSLQAGLAARLAVHQGRALAADGTVGLIVPINDRTLEDTRANAVTLAYVRVDPTHVTTDLSGTRTAIRDALKVMREEPDEALRLLPLTPFIPKIAVRRTADLAFGFTEQPVSCSNVGDLPVDVACPGGSAAEQVMLRGVDQHITRRVLEERQGLLTVVAGRLNGKVTITVVGYQPGAENTKECLRERVAATLGEFELTGVIV
;
A
#
# COMPACT_ATOMS: atom_id res chain seq x y z
N MET A 1 19.78 -9.14 -4.74
CA MET A 1 19.52 -7.94 -5.56
C MET A 1 18.06 -7.58 -5.41
N LEU A 2 17.69 -6.30 -5.60
CA LEU A 2 16.27 -5.91 -5.65
C LEU A 2 15.62 -6.45 -6.92
N GLU A 3 14.34 -6.77 -6.87
CA GLU A 3 13.55 -6.95 -8.08
C GLU A 3 13.32 -5.60 -8.77
N PHE A 4 12.99 -5.60 -10.06
CA PHE A 4 12.85 -4.34 -10.79
C PHE A 4 11.70 -3.47 -10.28
N VAL A 5 10.63 -4.09 -9.80
CA VAL A 5 9.50 -3.37 -9.15
C VAL A 5 9.95 -2.69 -7.86
N ASP A 6 10.71 -3.39 -7.03
CA ASP A 6 11.24 -2.86 -5.77
C ASP A 6 12.19 -1.69 -6.02
N GLN A 7 13.05 -1.83 -7.05
CA GLN A 7 13.96 -0.77 -7.45
C GLN A 7 13.21 0.45 -8.03
N ALA A 8 12.16 0.25 -8.80
CA ALA A 8 11.35 1.33 -9.36
C ALA A 8 10.67 2.15 -8.24
N LEU A 9 10.11 1.47 -7.23
CA LEU A 9 9.52 2.11 -6.05
C LEU A 9 10.57 2.93 -5.28
N PHE A 10 11.74 2.36 -5.04
CA PHE A 10 12.83 3.06 -4.34
C PHE A 10 13.34 4.27 -5.15
N LEU A 11 13.53 4.13 -6.45
CA LEU A 11 13.95 5.25 -7.31
C LEU A 11 12.87 6.33 -7.38
N GLY A 12 11.59 5.96 -7.38
CA GLY A 12 10.45 6.88 -7.28
C GLY A 12 10.49 7.69 -5.98
N LEU A 13 10.68 7.02 -4.83
CA LEU A 13 10.88 7.68 -3.54
C LEU A 13 12.05 8.68 -3.59
N ARG A 14 13.21 8.26 -4.10
CA ARG A 14 14.40 9.14 -4.18
C ARG A 14 14.24 10.29 -5.19
N ALA A 15 13.39 10.14 -6.19
CA ALA A 15 13.11 11.18 -7.17
C ALA A 15 12.07 12.20 -6.68
N THR A 16 11.04 11.77 -5.98
CA THR A 16 9.90 12.60 -5.56
C THR A 16 10.01 13.09 -4.12
N GLY A 17 10.72 12.37 -3.26
CA GLY A 17 10.74 12.59 -1.80
C GLY A 17 9.45 12.11 -1.11
N GLN A 18 8.54 11.48 -1.84
CA GLN A 18 7.30 10.93 -1.28
C GLN A 18 7.51 9.47 -0.91
N ALA A 19 7.33 9.15 0.37
CA ALA A 19 7.45 7.80 0.86
C ALA A 19 6.07 7.15 0.93
N ALA A 20 5.91 6.06 0.18
CA ALA A 20 4.81 5.14 0.42
C ALA A 20 5.14 4.29 1.66
N ALA A 21 4.27 4.33 2.65
CA ALA A 21 4.35 3.56 3.88
C ALA A 21 3.11 2.71 4.07
N MET A 22 3.23 1.70 4.90
CA MET A 22 2.11 0.92 5.40
C MET A 22 2.03 1.10 6.90
N GLN A 23 0.83 1.21 7.42
CA GLN A 23 0.58 1.27 8.85
C GLN A 23 -0.39 0.17 9.26
N MET A 24 -0.04 -0.51 10.34
CA MET A 24 -0.91 -1.41 11.06
C MET A 24 -1.10 -0.87 12.47
N VAL A 25 -2.34 -0.86 12.95
CA VAL A 25 -2.69 -0.39 14.30
C VAL A 25 -3.53 -1.44 14.98
N TRP A 26 -3.14 -1.81 16.18
CA TRP A 26 -3.89 -2.68 17.09
C TRP A 26 -4.46 -1.85 18.23
N VAL A 27 -5.72 -2.04 18.54
CA VAL A 27 -6.38 -1.39 19.67
C VAL A 27 -6.91 -2.46 20.60
N TYR A 28 -6.47 -2.41 21.85
CA TYR A 28 -6.85 -3.29 22.95
C TYR A 28 -7.74 -2.51 23.93
N ASP A 29 -8.79 -3.11 24.43
CA ASP A 29 -9.63 -2.54 25.49
C ASP A 29 -9.02 -2.68 26.90
N HIS A 30 -7.79 -3.19 26.98
CA HIS A 30 -7.03 -3.44 28.20
C HIS A 30 -5.54 -3.09 28.00
N PRO A 31 -4.73 -3.02 29.09
CA PRO A 31 -3.28 -2.91 28.98
C PRO A 31 -2.66 -4.14 28.29
N VAL A 32 -1.68 -3.91 27.43
CA VAL A 32 -0.91 -4.99 26.77
C VAL A 32 0.08 -5.64 27.72
N ASP A 33 0.46 -6.89 27.43
CA ASP A 33 1.64 -7.51 28.04
C ASP A 33 2.92 -6.87 27.47
N TRP A 34 3.64 -6.14 28.31
CA TRP A 34 4.84 -5.41 27.92
C TRP A 34 6.00 -6.32 27.51
N ASP A 35 6.12 -7.50 28.09
CA ASP A 35 7.21 -8.41 27.78
C ASP A 35 6.95 -9.08 26.41
N GLU A 36 5.71 -9.46 26.12
CA GLU A 36 5.29 -9.95 24.83
C GLU A 36 5.43 -8.87 23.74
N LEU A 37 4.99 -7.64 24.01
CA LEU A 37 5.12 -6.54 23.06
C LEU A 37 6.59 -6.19 22.77
N ARG A 38 7.46 -6.18 23.78
CA ARG A 38 8.92 -5.99 23.58
C ARG A 38 9.54 -7.14 22.81
N ARG A 39 9.09 -8.38 23.07
CA ARG A 39 9.51 -9.55 22.30
C ARG A 39 9.11 -9.40 20.85
N PHE A 40 7.84 -9.07 20.58
CA PHE A 40 7.33 -8.83 19.23
C PHE A 40 8.11 -7.72 18.52
N HIS A 41 8.33 -6.57 19.17
CA HIS A 41 9.10 -5.46 18.60
C HIS A 41 10.51 -5.89 18.19
N ARG A 42 11.20 -6.67 19.04
CA ARG A 42 12.53 -7.20 18.73
C ARG A 42 12.48 -8.18 17.56
N ASP A 43 11.51 -9.08 17.56
CA ASP A 43 11.44 -10.19 16.60
C ASP A 43 10.91 -9.74 15.23
N PHE A 44 10.10 -8.68 15.18
CA PHE A 44 9.68 -8.06 13.91
C PHE A 44 10.86 -7.54 13.08
N GLY A 45 11.96 -7.14 13.69
CA GLY A 45 13.18 -6.69 13.01
C GLY A 45 13.97 -7.80 12.29
N TYR A 46 13.38 -8.98 12.07
CA TYR A 46 13.96 -10.09 11.32
C TYR A 46 13.16 -10.38 10.04
N GLY A 47 13.63 -11.33 9.24
CA GLY A 47 12.97 -11.65 7.97
C GLY A 47 12.94 -10.45 7.00
N LEU A 48 11.78 -10.19 6.43
CA LEU A 48 11.61 -9.15 5.41
C LEU A 48 11.76 -7.72 5.98
N ALA A 49 11.48 -7.50 7.26
CA ALA A 49 11.72 -6.20 7.91
C ALA A 49 13.17 -6.02 8.39
N GLY A 50 13.96 -7.10 8.43
CA GLY A 50 15.36 -7.10 8.87
C GLY A 50 16.35 -6.74 7.77
N ARG A 51 16.00 -5.85 6.85
CA ARG A 51 16.86 -5.46 5.72
C ARG A 51 16.72 -3.99 5.35
N LEU A 52 17.72 -3.49 4.64
CA LEU A 52 17.76 -2.15 4.03
C LEU A 52 18.23 -2.25 2.59
N ILE A 53 18.06 -1.17 1.84
CA ILE A 53 18.51 -1.05 0.45
C ILE A 53 19.88 -0.38 0.42
N GLU A 54 20.88 -1.04 -0.15
CA GLU A 54 22.17 -0.43 -0.45
C GLU A 54 22.23 -0.13 -1.95
N PRO A 55 22.36 1.17 -2.34
CA PRO A 55 22.48 1.57 -3.73
C PRO A 55 23.66 0.94 -4.42
N SER A 56 23.51 0.67 -5.72
CA SER A 56 24.62 0.25 -6.58
C SER A 56 25.67 1.35 -6.72
N ALA A 57 26.93 0.94 -6.85
CA ALA A 57 28.02 1.85 -7.21
C ALA A 57 27.88 2.40 -8.64
N LEU A 58 27.08 1.75 -9.49
CA LEU A 58 26.75 2.22 -10.83
C LEU A 58 25.42 2.98 -10.82
N PRO A 59 25.32 4.15 -11.47
CA PRO A 59 24.10 4.97 -11.43
C PRO A 59 22.87 4.30 -12.05
N PHE A 60 23.07 3.30 -12.88
CA PHE A 60 22.04 2.51 -13.56
C PHE A 60 22.02 1.04 -13.11
N GLY A 61 22.84 0.69 -12.08
CA GLY A 61 22.94 -0.68 -11.57
C GLY A 61 21.76 -1.05 -10.66
N ARG A 62 21.48 -2.35 -10.57
CA ARG A 62 20.53 -2.86 -9.60
C ARG A 62 21.07 -2.71 -8.19
N HIS A 63 20.21 -2.22 -7.29
CA HIS A 63 20.49 -2.11 -5.87
C HIS A 63 20.45 -3.48 -5.20
N ARG A 64 20.97 -3.58 -3.99
CA ARG A 64 20.99 -4.84 -3.23
C ARG A 64 20.35 -4.70 -1.86
N TRP A 65 19.85 -5.80 -1.35
CA TRP A 65 19.49 -5.94 0.05
C TRP A 65 20.72 -6.09 0.91
N VAL A 66 20.72 -5.45 2.06
CA VAL A 66 21.70 -5.60 3.14
C VAL A 66 20.98 -5.86 4.45
N ALA A 67 21.64 -6.59 5.35
CA ALA A 67 21.07 -6.94 6.64
C ALA A 67 20.92 -5.72 7.55
N SER A 68 19.79 -5.65 8.24
CA SER A 68 19.53 -4.71 9.33
C SER A 68 18.69 -5.45 10.38
N LEU A 69 19.31 -6.47 10.99
CA LEU A 69 18.63 -7.38 11.90
C LEU A 69 18.30 -6.71 13.23
N GLY A 70 17.09 -6.93 13.69
CA GLY A 70 16.54 -6.32 14.90
C GLY A 70 16.01 -4.90 14.67
N PRO A 71 15.43 -4.27 15.72
CA PRO A 71 14.87 -2.94 15.63
C PRO A 71 15.95 -1.87 15.49
N ALA A 72 15.88 -1.06 14.45
CA ALA A 72 16.74 0.11 14.25
C ALA A 72 16.27 1.33 15.07
N ALA A 73 15.01 1.34 15.52
CA ALA A 73 14.43 2.35 16.40
C ALA A 73 13.89 1.69 17.67
N PRO A 74 13.97 2.37 18.82
CA PRO A 74 13.37 1.85 20.06
C PRO A 74 11.85 1.78 19.95
N LEU A 75 11.22 0.96 20.83
CA LEU A 75 9.79 1.01 21.02
C LEU A 75 9.44 2.37 21.64
N ASP A 76 8.68 3.17 20.91
CA ASP A 76 8.35 4.54 21.32
C ASP A 76 7.04 4.56 22.10
N VAL A 77 7.14 4.77 23.40
CA VAL A 77 5.99 4.82 24.32
C VAL A 77 5.58 6.27 24.53
N ALA A 78 4.32 6.58 24.22
CA ALA A 78 3.78 7.91 24.46
C ALA A 78 3.94 8.30 25.96
N PRO A 79 4.50 9.49 26.27
CA PRO A 79 4.87 9.85 27.63
C PRO A 79 3.67 10.09 28.55
N LYS A 80 2.50 10.32 27.98
CA LYS A 80 1.24 10.56 28.70
C LYS A 80 0.09 9.82 28.03
N PRO A 81 -0.85 9.26 28.80
CA PRO A 81 -2.09 8.75 28.26
C PRO A 81 -2.87 9.85 27.53
N ARG A 82 -3.61 9.47 26.47
CA ARG A 82 -4.53 10.34 25.76
C ARG A 82 -5.96 9.78 25.84
N PRO A 83 -7.00 10.63 25.73
CA PRO A 83 -8.37 10.14 25.62
C PRO A 83 -8.55 9.35 24.31
N HIS A 84 -9.47 8.38 24.31
CA HIS A 84 -9.76 7.54 23.15
C HIS A 84 -10.15 8.37 21.91
N SER A 85 -10.78 9.53 22.10
CA SER A 85 -11.12 10.46 21.01
C SER A 85 -9.91 11.00 20.24
N GLU A 86 -8.71 10.98 20.84
CA GLU A 86 -7.45 11.40 20.17
C GLU A 86 -6.70 10.25 19.48
N LEU A 87 -7.23 9.01 19.53
CA LEU A 87 -6.60 7.85 18.92
C LEU A 87 -6.30 8.07 17.44
N SER A 88 -7.28 8.55 16.68
CA SER A 88 -7.15 8.77 15.25
C SER A 88 -6.07 9.81 14.92
N ASP A 89 -5.93 10.85 15.73
CA ASP A 89 -4.89 11.88 15.55
C ASP A 89 -3.51 11.33 15.88
N TRP A 90 -3.39 10.56 16.98
CA TRP A 90 -2.14 9.89 17.31
C TRP A 90 -1.71 8.89 16.23
N VAL A 91 -2.65 8.14 15.65
CA VAL A 91 -2.38 7.22 14.53
C VAL A 91 -1.83 7.97 13.33
N ASP A 92 -2.35 9.17 13.02
CA ASP A 92 -1.85 10.02 11.95
C ASP A 92 -0.48 10.62 12.27
N GLU A 93 -0.25 11.07 13.49
CA GLU A 93 1.07 11.52 13.96
C GLU A 93 2.12 10.43 13.75
N ARG A 94 1.81 9.18 14.15
CA ARG A 94 2.70 8.04 13.96
C ARG A 94 2.99 7.77 12.49
N ALA A 95 1.97 7.85 11.65
CA ALA A 95 2.09 7.59 10.21
C ALA A 95 3.07 8.55 9.51
N GLN A 96 3.24 9.78 10.02
CA GLN A 96 4.09 10.81 9.43
C GLN A 96 5.52 10.83 9.98
N LEU A 97 5.85 9.99 10.98
CA LEU A 97 7.23 9.90 11.47
C LEU A 97 8.13 9.32 10.38
N PRO A 98 9.36 9.87 10.24
CA PRO A 98 10.22 9.53 9.13
C PRO A 98 10.66 8.05 9.17
N ILE A 99 10.61 7.42 8.00
CA ILE A 99 11.19 6.10 7.74
C ILE A 99 12.07 6.20 6.49
N ASP A 100 13.17 5.46 6.48
CA ASP A 100 14.08 5.46 5.34
C ASP A 100 14.55 4.03 5.02
N PRO A 101 14.26 3.50 3.82
CA PRO A 101 14.64 2.13 3.44
C PRO A 101 16.13 1.96 3.13
N GLU A 102 16.92 3.05 3.08
CA GLU A 102 18.37 3.03 2.81
C GLU A 102 19.20 3.29 4.06
N PHE A 103 18.84 4.34 4.82
CA PHE A 103 19.61 4.77 5.98
C PHE A 103 19.01 4.28 7.30
N GLY A 104 17.76 3.82 7.28
CA GLY A 104 17.00 3.41 8.46
C GLY A 104 16.52 4.60 9.32
N PRO A 105 15.59 4.35 10.24
CA PRO A 105 14.89 3.08 10.40
C PRO A 105 13.94 2.81 9.22
N GLY A 106 13.90 1.57 8.73
CA GLY A 106 12.98 1.15 7.68
C GLY A 106 11.53 0.98 8.18
N TRP A 107 11.37 0.91 9.50
CA TRP A 107 10.11 0.83 10.22
C TRP A 107 10.26 1.32 11.64
N HIS A 108 9.17 1.67 12.28
CA HIS A 108 9.12 2.02 13.70
C HIS A 108 7.81 1.54 14.33
N MET A 109 7.81 1.44 15.67
CA MET A 109 6.64 1.04 16.45
C MET A 109 6.40 2.04 17.59
N GLY A 110 5.14 2.37 17.83
CA GLY A 110 4.71 3.23 18.91
C GLY A 110 3.60 2.60 19.75
N VAL A 111 3.52 3.00 21.01
CA VAL A 111 2.50 2.57 21.97
C VAL A 111 1.86 3.79 22.62
N LEU A 112 0.55 3.78 22.69
CA LEU A 112 -0.26 4.78 23.39
C LEU A 112 -1.12 4.08 24.45
N SER A 113 -0.92 4.42 25.71
CA SER A 113 -1.90 4.11 26.74
C SER A 113 -3.03 5.16 26.68
N MET A 114 -4.27 4.72 26.80
CA MET A 114 -5.42 5.63 26.81
C MET A 114 -5.97 5.82 28.22
N THR A 115 -6.70 6.93 28.43
CA THR A 115 -7.19 7.31 29.77
C THR A 115 -8.29 6.39 30.29
N ASP A 116 -8.92 5.60 29.43
CA ASP A 116 -9.92 4.58 29.77
C ASP A 116 -9.29 3.21 30.11
N GLY A 117 -7.95 3.10 30.10
CA GLY A 117 -7.22 1.87 30.36
C GLY A 117 -6.92 1.03 29.13
N SER A 118 -7.46 1.41 27.98
CA SER A 118 -7.17 0.76 26.69
C SER A 118 -5.75 1.11 26.19
N THR A 119 -5.27 0.35 25.21
CA THR A 119 -3.91 0.54 24.63
C THR A 119 -3.97 0.47 23.12
N ALA A 120 -3.27 1.37 22.44
CA ALA A 120 -3.03 1.29 21.00
C ALA A 120 -1.56 1.05 20.69
N VAL A 121 -1.30 0.18 19.71
CA VAL A 121 0.03 -0.10 19.15
C VAL A 121 0.02 0.24 17.67
N SER A 122 0.97 1.04 17.20
CA SER A 122 1.11 1.42 15.80
C SER A 122 2.45 0.95 15.26
N LEU A 123 2.43 0.23 14.16
CA LEU A 123 3.59 -0.19 13.38
C LEU A 123 3.53 0.50 12.02
N VAL A 124 4.59 1.23 11.66
CA VAL A 124 4.74 1.90 10.37
C VAL A 124 5.99 1.39 9.68
N GLY A 125 5.89 0.98 8.44
CA GLY A 125 7.01 0.46 7.66
C GLY A 125 7.01 0.96 6.22
N SER A 126 8.22 1.05 5.63
CA SER A 126 8.40 1.48 4.23
C SER A 126 7.87 0.43 3.25
N HIS A 127 7.03 0.85 2.31
CA HIS A 127 6.56 -0.01 1.22
C HIS A 127 7.68 -0.47 0.27
N CYS A 128 8.84 0.23 0.28
CA CYS A 128 10.02 -0.24 -0.43
C CYS A 128 10.64 -1.52 0.17
N LEU A 129 10.35 -1.83 1.45
CA LEU A 129 10.87 -3.03 2.13
C LEU A 129 9.91 -4.22 2.05
N GLY A 130 8.63 -3.97 1.78
CA GLY A 130 7.63 -5.03 1.65
C GLY A 130 6.26 -4.50 1.28
N ASP A 131 5.44 -5.34 0.67
CA ASP A 131 4.01 -5.14 0.47
C ASP A 131 3.19 -5.58 1.71
N GLY A 132 1.87 -5.44 1.63
CA GLY A 132 0.97 -5.88 2.71
C GLY A 132 1.14 -7.35 3.09
N GLY A 133 1.34 -8.24 2.11
CA GLY A 133 1.60 -9.66 2.36
C GLY A 133 2.93 -9.90 3.09
N ALA A 134 3.98 -9.16 2.72
CA ALA A 134 5.27 -9.20 3.41
C ALA A 134 5.17 -8.71 4.86
N ALA A 135 4.44 -7.60 5.08
CA ALA A 135 4.22 -7.07 6.43
C ALA A 135 3.46 -8.05 7.31
N LEU A 136 2.35 -8.61 6.81
CA LEU A 136 1.52 -9.59 7.53
C LEU A 136 2.29 -10.87 7.85
N LEU A 137 3.09 -11.38 6.90
CA LEU A 137 3.96 -12.55 7.14
C LEU A 137 5.00 -12.25 8.23
N THR A 138 5.59 -11.05 8.21
CA THR A 138 6.57 -10.64 9.24
C THR A 138 5.92 -10.49 10.61
N VAL A 139 4.70 -9.93 10.69
CA VAL A 139 3.92 -9.88 11.93
C VAL A 139 3.63 -11.27 12.46
N PHE A 140 3.16 -12.17 11.61
CA PHE A 140 2.87 -13.56 11.96
C PHE A 140 4.10 -14.29 12.52
N ASP A 141 5.25 -14.16 11.83
CA ASP A 141 6.51 -14.75 12.28
C ASP A 141 6.95 -14.16 13.65
N ALA A 142 6.87 -12.84 13.81
CA ALA A 142 7.29 -12.14 15.02
C ALA A 142 6.42 -12.51 16.24
N VAL A 143 5.10 -12.63 16.07
CA VAL A 143 4.18 -13.07 17.14
C VAL A 143 4.54 -14.48 17.59
N ARG A 144 4.92 -15.37 16.67
CA ARG A 144 5.34 -16.73 16.96
C ARG A 144 6.80 -16.86 17.41
N GLY A 145 7.54 -15.75 17.48
CA GLY A 145 8.96 -15.76 17.84
C GLY A 145 9.88 -16.34 16.77
N HIS A 146 9.40 -16.43 15.53
CA HIS A 146 10.21 -16.89 14.41
C HIS A 146 11.10 -15.77 13.89
N ARG A 147 12.41 -15.92 14.01
CA ARG A 147 13.42 -14.99 13.51
C ARG A 147 14.08 -15.58 12.29
N ARG A 148 13.63 -15.17 11.12
CA ARG A 148 14.27 -15.60 9.87
C ARG A 148 15.48 -14.71 9.57
N ASP A 149 16.66 -15.30 9.45
CA ASP A 149 17.83 -14.65 8.83
C ASP A 149 17.84 -15.04 7.34
N LEU A 150 17.67 -14.05 6.48
CA LEU A 150 17.65 -14.24 5.02
C LEU A 150 19.05 -14.23 4.41
N GLY A 151 20.12 -14.20 5.22
CA GLY A 151 21.51 -14.28 4.78
C GLY A 151 21.98 -13.07 3.97
N TYR A 152 21.37 -11.89 4.15
CA TYR A 152 21.83 -10.69 3.46
C TYR A 152 23.17 -10.24 4.01
N PRO A 153 24.07 -9.72 3.13
CA PRO A 153 25.38 -9.21 3.58
C PRO A 153 25.20 -7.98 4.46
N LEU A 154 26.17 -7.71 5.33
CA LEU A 154 26.18 -6.51 6.14
C LEU A 154 26.29 -5.24 5.26
N PRO A 155 25.72 -4.11 5.69
CA PRO A 155 25.89 -2.83 5.01
C PRO A 155 27.37 -2.49 4.84
N ARG A 156 27.70 -1.92 3.69
CA ARG A 156 29.08 -1.49 3.36
C ARG A 156 30.15 -2.61 3.47
N SER A 157 29.74 -3.87 3.33
CA SER A 157 30.64 -5.04 3.39
C SER A 157 31.55 -5.20 2.17
N ARG A 158 31.39 -4.36 1.14
CA ARG A 158 32.23 -4.35 -0.07
C ARG A 158 33.09 -3.09 -0.12
N THR A 159 34.31 -3.21 -0.55
CA THR A 159 35.11 -2.06 -0.97
C THR A 159 34.55 -1.43 -2.24
N GLY A 160 34.87 -0.17 -2.53
CA GLY A 160 34.38 0.52 -3.71
C GLY A 160 34.68 -0.22 -5.03
N ARG A 161 35.87 -0.86 -5.12
CA ARG A 161 36.26 -1.66 -6.30
C ARG A 161 35.48 -2.94 -6.40
N GLU A 162 35.28 -3.69 -5.31
CA GLU A 162 34.47 -4.90 -5.28
C GLU A 162 33.01 -4.59 -5.63
N ALA A 163 32.46 -3.48 -5.12
CA ALA A 163 31.13 -3.01 -5.45
C ALA A 163 31.00 -2.74 -6.95
N LEU A 164 31.95 -1.99 -7.53
CA LEU A 164 31.94 -1.66 -8.95
C LEU A 164 31.99 -2.91 -9.85
N PHE A 165 32.90 -3.87 -9.55
CA PHE A 165 33.01 -5.11 -10.32
C PHE A 165 31.78 -6.00 -10.19
N ALA A 166 31.24 -6.15 -8.97
CA ALA A 166 30.05 -6.95 -8.71
C ALA A 166 28.83 -6.37 -9.43
N ASP A 167 28.65 -5.06 -9.36
CA ASP A 167 27.52 -4.35 -9.97
C ASP A 167 27.63 -4.32 -11.50
N ALA A 168 28.86 -4.16 -12.07
CA ALA A 168 29.11 -4.28 -13.50
C ALA A 168 28.76 -5.70 -14.01
N ARG A 169 29.23 -6.75 -13.29
CA ARG A 169 28.90 -8.14 -13.62
C ARG A 169 27.38 -8.39 -13.55
N GLN A 170 26.68 -7.81 -12.58
CA GLN A 170 25.23 -7.92 -12.48
C GLN A 170 24.54 -7.23 -13.67
N THR A 171 24.97 -6.02 -14.03
CA THR A 171 24.44 -5.28 -15.20
C THR A 171 24.61 -6.08 -16.49
N VAL A 172 25.75 -6.76 -16.67
CA VAL A 172 25.97 -7.64 -17.85
C VAL A 172 24.99 -8.83 -17.81
N ARG A 173 24.71 -9.40 -16.64
CA ARG A 173 23.73 -10.49 -16.49
C ARG A 173 22.30 -10.04 -16.80
N ASP A 174 21.96 -8.80 -16.46
CA ASP A 174 20.65 -8.20 -16.72
C ASP A 174 20.47 -7.73 -18.19
N ALA A 175 21.58 -7.64 -18.97
CA ALA A 175 21.56 -7.14 -20.35
C ALA A 175 20.56 -7.86 -21.29
N PRO A 176 20.35 -9.20 -21.23
CA PRO A 176 19.34 -9.86 -22.06
C PRO A 176 17.92 -9.38 -21.75
N GLU A 177 17.60 -9.14 -20.46
CA GLU A 177 16.29 -8.64 -20.04
C GLU A 177 16.09 -7.19 -20.44
N LEU A 178 17.11 -6.34 -20.23
CA LEU A 178 17.12 -4.96 -20.71
C LEU A 178 16.88 -4.87 -22.22
N ARG A 179 17.54 -5.74 -23.01
CA ARG A 179 17.31 -5.80 -24.46
C ARG A 179 15.85 -6.15 -24.80
N ARG A 180 15.26 -7.14 -24.11
CA ARG A 180 13.85 -7.51 -24.32
C ARG A 180 12.93 -6.34 -23.98
N THR A 181 13.22 -5.63 -22.91
CA THR A 181 12.46 -4.45 -22.47
C THR A 181 12.56 -3.29 -23.47
N VAL A 182 13.74 -2.99 -23.99
CA VAL A 182 13.91 -1.97 -25.05
C VAL A 182 13.09 -2.32 -26.30
N VAL A 183 13.08 -3.58 -26.70
CA VAL A 183 12.25 -4.04 -27.84
C VAL A 183 10.75 -3.89 -27.52
N ALA A 184 10.33 -4.22 -26.30
CA ALA A 184 8.94 -4.05 -25.85
C ALA A 184 8.55 -2.56 -25.84
N ALA A 185 9.41 -1.69 -25.30
CA ALA A 185 9.20 -0.24 -25.29
C ALA A 185 9.08 0.34 -26.72
N ALA A 186 9.95 -0.10 -27.63
CA ALA A 186 9.88 0.33 -29.03
C ALA A 186 8.59 -0.13 -29.72
N LYS A 187 8.11 -1.35 -29.45
CA LYS A 187 6.82 -1.85 -29.94
C LYS A 187 5.65 -1.05 -29.36
N PHE A 188 5.67 -0.78 -28.06
CA PHE A 188 4.66 0.02 -27.38
C PHE A 188 4.55 1.43 -27.98
N LEU A 189 5.68 2.13 -28.14
CA LEU A 189 5.70 3.46 -28.75
C LEU A 189 5.23 3.47 -30.21
N ARG A 190 5.54 2.39 -30.99
CA ARG A 190 5.04 2.26 -32.34
C ARG A 190 3.53 2.05 -32.41
N ARG A 191 2.96 1.25 -31.47
CA ARG A 191 1.51 1.08 -31.34
C ARG A 191 0.84 2.40 -31.00
N GLN A 192 1.30 3.11 -29.97
CA GLN A 192 0.75 4.43 -29.60
C GLN A 192 0.79 5.44 -30.77
N ARG A 193 1.84 5.44 -31.57
CA ARG A 193 1.92 6.31 -32.75
C ARG A 193 0.96 5.90 -33.88
N ARG A 194 0.66 4.62 -33.98
CA ARG A 194 -0.23 4.07 -35.03
C ARG A 194 -1.71 4.24 -34.65
N ASP A 195 -2.04 4.03 -33.41
CA ASP A 195 -3.40 4.07 -32.91
C ASP A 195 -3.89 5.51 -32.59
N GLY A 196 -3.01 6.51 -32.80
CA GLY A 196 -3.23 7.91 -32.50
C GLY A 196 -3.12 8.18 -30.99
N PRO A 197 -2.92 9.43 -30.55
CA PRO A 197 -3.00 9.74 -29.15
C PRO A 197 -4.42 9.44 -28.70
N THR A 198 -4.60 8.46 -27.84
CA THR A 198 -5.82 8.36 -27.02
C THR A 198 -5.97 9.75 -26.39
N PRO A 199 -7.06 10.49 -26.66
CA PRO A 199 -7.19 11.81 -26.10
C PRO A 199 -7.17 11.65 -24.58
N ALA A 200 -6.03 11.93 -23.97
CA ALA A 200 -6.00 12.30 -22.58
C ALA A 200 -6.92 13.51 -22.50
N LYS A 201 -8.18 13.30 -22.10
CA LYS A 201 -9.10 14.38 -21.77
C LYS A 201 -8.34 15.24 -20.78
N GLY A 202 -8.01 16.47 -21.20
CA GLY A 202 -7.10 17.39 -20.57
C GLY A 202 -7.30 17.46 -19.06
N GLY A 203 -6.39 16.84 -18.35
CA GLY A 203 -6.07 17.27 -17.03
C GLY A 203 -5.43 18.66 -17.16
N PRO A 204 -5.62 19.56 -16.21
CA PRO A 204 -4.99 20.87 -16.24
C PRO A 204 -3.49 20.70 -16.44
N ALA A 205 -2.93 21.48 -17.38
CA ALA A 205 -1.50 21.47 -17.66
C ALA A 205 -0.72 21.62 -16.36
N PRO A 206 0.39 20.89 -16.16
CA PRO A 206 1.20 21.04 -14.96
C PRO A 206 1.56 22.50 -14.77
N VAL A 207 1.07 23.13 -13.73
CA VAL A 207 1.46 24.50 -13.38
C VAL A 207 2.91 24.44 -12.96
N ALA A 208 3.80 24.86 -13.84
CA ALA A 208 5.21 25.03 -13.54
C ALA A 208 5.35 26.10 -12.46
N GLY A 209 5.58 25.69 -11.22
CA GLY A 209 5.79 26.63 -10.12
C GLY A 209 6.06 25.94 -8.79
N SER A 210 7.23 26.24 -8.26
CA SER A 210 7.75 26.09 -6.89
C SER A 210 7.67 24.73 -6.20
N CYS A 211 8.83 24.29 -5.71
CA CYS A 211 9.06 23.18 -4.77
C CYS A 211 8.52 23.46 -3.34
N GLY A 212 7.29 23.95 -3.17
CA GLY A 212 6.75 24.39 -1.89
C GLY A 212 5.24 24.22 -1.81
N GLY A 213 4.74 22.97 -1.87
CA GLY A 213 3.33 22.70 -1.57
C GLY A 213 3.15 22.40 -0.08
N THR A 214 2.03 22.85 0.53
CA THR A 214 1.66 22.49 1.89
C THR A 214 1.48 20.98 1.97
N THR A 215 2.21 20.32 2.89
CA THR A 215 2.04 18.90 3.21
C THR A 215 0.65 18.68 3.82
N VAL A 216 0.01 17.58 3.42
CA VAL A 216 -1.33 17.19 3.86
C VAL A 216 -1.28 15.79 4.44
N VAL A 217 -1.94 15.59 5.58
CA VAL A 217 -2.29 14.26 6.06
C VAL A 217 -3.63 13.89 5.42
N VAL A 218 -3.62 12.84 4.60
CA VAL A 218 -4.83 12.40 3.90
C VAL A 218 -5.79 11.76 4.92
N PRO A 219 -7.06 12.19 4.99
CA PRO A 219 -8.03 11.59 5.89
C PRO A 219 -8.16 10.08 5.71
N ALA A 220 -8.21 9.37 6.83
CA ALA A 220 -8.41 7.93 6.87
C ALA A 220 -9.41 7.57 7.97
N VAL A 221 -10.29 6.63 7.69
CA VAL A 221 -11.24 6.05 8.64
C VAL A 221 -11.27 4.54 8.48
N SER A 222 -11.57 3.83 9.56
CA SER A 222 -11.70 2.37 9.55
C SER A 222 -13.09 1.96 10.06
N ALA A 223 -13.75 1.07 9.32
CA ALA A 223 -15.02 0.47 9.70
C ALA A 223 -14.82 -1.01 10.05
N PHE A 224 -15.54 -1.48 11.06
CA PHE A 224 -15.51 -2.86 11.53
C PHE A 224 -16.91 -3.45 11.43
N VAL A 225 -17.10 -4.41 10.54
CA VAL A 225 -18.37 -5.11 10.30
C VAL A 225 -18.21 -6.57 10.73
N SER A 226 -19.24 -7.21 11.33
CA SER A 226 -19.14 -8.63 11.64
C SER A 226 -18.99 -9.47 10.36
N ILE A 227 -18.21 -10.56 10.44
CA ILE A 227 -18.01 -11.47 9.30
C ILE A 227 -19.35 -12.09 8.87
N GLU A 228 -20.20 -12.45 9.81
CA GLU A 228 -21.50 -13.05 9.54
C GLU A 228 -22.40 -12.10 8.72
N GLN A 229 -22.47 -10.81 9.12
CA GLN A 229 -23.27 -9.81 8.41
C GLN A 229 -22.69 -9.56 7.00
N TRP A 230 -21.36 -9.46 6.90
CA TRP A 230 -20.66 -9.27 5.63
C TRP A 230 -20.92 -10.44 4.65
N ASP A 231 -20.77 -11.67 5.13
CA ASP A 231 -20.96 -12.87 4.30
C ASP A 231 -22.42 -13.07 3.92
N ALA A 232 -23.35 -12.87 4.85
CA ALA A 232 -24.79 -12.94 4.57
C ALA A 232 -25.17 -11.91 3.50
N ARG A 233 -24.67 -10.65 3.63
CA ARG A 233 -24.98 -9.60 2.66
C ARG A 233 -24.35 -9.87 1.29
N SER A 234 -23.10 -10.30 1.25
CA SER A 234 -22.45 -10.65 -0.03
C SER A 234 -23.19 -11.77 -0.77
N ALA A 235 -23.65 -12.79 -0.04
CA ALA A 235 -24.41 -13.90 -0.59
C ALA A 235 -25.79 -13.46 -1.09
N SER A 236 -26.52 -12.63 -0.31
CA SER A 236 -27.86 -12.12 -0.68
C SER A 236 -27.84 -11.31 -1.98
N LEU A 237 -26.71 -10.67 -2.29
CA LEU A 237 -26.49 -9.91 -3.52
C LEU A 237 -25.93 -10.75 -4.68
N GLY A 238 -25.85 -12.10 -4.54
CA GLY A 238 -25.27 -12.98 -5.58
C GLY A 238 -23.76 -12.86 -5.75
N GLY A 239 -23.08 -12.26 -4.77
CA GLY A 239 -21.66 -11.98 -4.78
C GLY A 239 -20.82 -12.88 -3.85
N ASN A 240 -19.66 -12.35 -3.49
CA ASN A 240 -18.76 -12.86 -2.48
C ASN A 240 -18.04 -11.67 -1.81
N SER A 241 -17.20 -11.93 -0.79
CA SER A 241 -16.48 -10.89 -0.06
C SER A 241 -15.71 -9.92 -0.97
N HIS A 242 -15.07 -10.40 -2.04
CA HIS A 242 -14.30 -9.56 -2.98
C HIS A 242 -15.22 -8.67 -3.83
N SER A 243 -16.34 -9.22 -4.33
CA SER A 243 -17.30 -8.43 -5.11
C SER A 243 -18.07 -7.43 -4.26
N LEU A 244 -18.34 -7.75 -2.99
CA LEU A 244 -18.93 -6.80 -2.05
C LEU A 244 -17.98 -5.63 -1.76
N GLN A 245 -16.71 -5.91 -1.48
CA GLN A 245 -15.70 -4.86 -1.30
C GLN A 245 -15.55 -3.99 -2.56
N ALA A 246 -15.49 -4.60 -3.74
CA ALA A 246 -15.38 -3.86 -5.00
C ALA A 246 -16.61 -2.99 -5.28
N GLY A 247 -17.81 -3.50 -4.99
CA GLY A 247 -19.05 -2.73 -5.08
C GLY A 247 -19.06 -1.55 -4.11
N LEU A 248 -18.66 -1.78 -2.86
CA LEU A 248 -18.53 -0.74 -1.84
C LEU A 248 -17.52 0.32 -2.26
N ALA A 249 -16.35 -0.07 -2.79
CA ALA A 249 -15.33 0.85 -3.29
C ALA A 249 -15.85 1.71 -4.47
N ALA A 250 -16.63 1.11 -5.37
CA ALA A 250 -17.24 1.82 -6.48
C ALA A 250 -18.33 2.83 -6.01
N ARG A 251 -19.16 2.47 -5.03
CA ARG A 251 -20.13 3.40 -4.43
C ARG A 251 -19.46 4.53 -3.66
N LEU A 252 -18.42 4.23 -2.89
CA LEU A 252 -17.59 5.26 -2.23
C LEU A 252 -17.01 6.26 -3.21
N ALA A 253 -16.54 5.81 -4.38
CA ALA A 253 -16.06 6.71 -5.42
C ALA A 253 -17.15 7.70 -5.89
N VAL A 254 -18.38 7.22 -6.05
CA VAL A 254 -19.54 8.08 -6.38
C VAL A 254 -19.83 9.07 -5.25
N HIS A 255 -19.89 8.62 -4.00
CA HIS A 255 -20.14 9.48 -2.83
C HIS A 255 -19.02 10.51 -2.63
N GLN A 256 -17.81 10.19 -3.05
CA GLN A 256 -16.68 11.12 -3.00
C GLN A 256 -16.70 12.14 -4.15
N GLY A 257 -17.61 11.97 -5.14
CA GLY A 257 -17.72 12.86 -6.30
C GLY A 257 -16.64 12.61 -7.35
N ARG A 258 -16.09 11.40 -7.43
CA ARG A 258 -15.08 11.05 -8.45
C ARG A 258 -15.74 10.92 -9.83
N ALA A 259 -15.00 11.35 -10.84
CA ALA A 259 -15.47 11.21 -12.21
C ALA A 259 -15.58 9.73 -12.61
N LEU A 260 -16.71 9.36 -13.20
CA LEU A 260 -16.89 8.04 -13.80
C LEU A 260 -16.22 7.99 -15.19
N ALA A 261 -15.86 6.79 -15.63
CA ALA A 261 -15.43 6.57 -17.00
C ALA A 261 -16.56 6.91 -18.00
N ALA A 262 -16.23 7.01 -19.29
CA ALA A 262 -17.23 7.37 -20.31
C ALA A 262 -18.39 6.37 -20.44
N ASP A 263 -18.17 5.13 -20.02
CA ASP A 263 -19.16 4.05 -19.95
C ASP A 263 -19.95 4.01 -18.62
N GLY A 264 -19.76 5.00 -17.73
CA GLY A 264 -20.42 5.07 -16.44
C GLY A 264 -19.78 4.21 -15.34
N THR A 265 -18.69 3.53 -15.61
CA THR A 265 -18.03 2.64 -14.65
C THR A 265 -16.99 3.36 -13.79
N VAL A 266 -16.66 2.74 -12.66
CA VAL A 266 -15.53 3.08 -11.79
C VAL A 266 -14.38 2.10 -12.05
N GLY A 267 -13.18 2.62 -12.32
CA GLY A 267 -11.97 1.81 -12.42
C GLY A 267 -11.43 1.45 -11.05
N LEU A 268 -11.16 0.17 -10.82
CA LEU A 268 -10.50 -0.32 -9.61
C LEU A 268 -9.15 -0.94 -9.97
N ILE A 269 -8.12 -0.65 -9.16
CA ILE A 269 -6.87 -1.41 -9.15
C ILE A 269 -6.94 -2.39 -7.99
N VAL A 270 -6.89 -3.68 -8.31
CA VAL A 270 -6.95 -4.78 -7.34
C VAL A 270 -5.60 -5.47 -7.30
N PRO A 271 -4.79 -5.25 -6.24
CA PRO A 271 -3.55 -5.99 -6.05
C PRO A 271 -3.84 -7.45 -5.72
N ILE A 272 -3.19 -8.35 -6.44
CA ILE A 272 -3.26 -9.79 -6.21
C ILE A 272 -1.92 -10.26 -5.67
N ASN A 273 -1.94 -10.79 -4.46
CA ASN A 273 -0.75 -11.35 -3.83
C ASN A 273 -0.41 -12.70 -4.48
N ASP A 274 0.83 -12.86 -4.96
CA ASP A 274 1.39 -14.10 -5.49
C ASP A 274 2.55 -14.65 -4.64
N ARG A 275 2.69 -14.14 -3.41
CA ARG A 275 3.76 -14.49 -2.46
C ARG A 275 3.63 -15.92 -1.95
N THR A 276 4.74 -16.65 -1.96
CA THR A 276 4.92 -17.86 -1.19
C THR A 276 5.59 -17.57 0.16
N LEU A 277 5.59 -18.52 1.09
CA LEU A 277 6.23 -18.35 2.40
C LEU A 277 7.74 -18.11 2.32
N GLU A 278 8.38 -18.60 1.25
CA GLU A 278 9.84 -18.47 1.04
C GLU A 278 10.20 -17.30 0.13
N ASP A 279 9.20 -16.56 -0.37
CA ASP A 279 9.43 -15.44 -1.26
C ASP A 279 10.06 -14.26 -0.52
N THR A 280 11.22 -13.82 -1.01
CA THR A 280 11.98 -12.71 -0.44
C THR A 280 11.85 -11.39 -1.21
N ARG A 281 11.05 -11.34 -2.29
CA ARG A 281 10.72 -10.08 -2.97
C ARG A 281 10.08 -9.11 -1.99
N ALA A 282 10.33 -7.82 -2.11
CA ALA A 282 9.62 -6.85 -1.29
C ALA A 282 8.16 -6.76 -1.75
N ASN A 283 7.95 -6.61 -3.04
CA ASN A 283 6.62 -6.54 -3.63
C ASN A 283 6.37 -7.78 -4.50
N ALA A 284 5.51 -8.66 -4.00
CA ALA A 284 5.08 -9.89 -4.66
C ALA A 284 3.60 -9.77 -5.03
N VAL A 285 3.29 -8.74 -5.81
CA VAL A 285 1.92 -8.43 -6.23
C VAL A 285 1.84 -8.25 -7.73
N THR A 286 0.72 -8.68 -8.31
CA THR A 286 0.31 -8.35 -9.67
C THR A 286 -0.96 -7.51 -9.60
N LEU A 287 -1.15 -6.58 -10.53
CA LEU A 287 -2.30 -5.67 -10.53
C LEU A 287 -3.35 -6.15 -11.50
N ALA A 288 -4.60 -6.30 -11.04
CA ALA A 288 -5.76 -6.51 -11.90
C ALA A 288 -6.54 -5.19 -12.00
N TYR A 289 -6.95 -4.83 -13.21
CA TYR A 289 -7.77 -3.66 -13.49
C TYR A 289 -9.22 -4.10 -13.71
N VAL A 290 -10.11 -3.66 -12.83
CA VAL A 290 -11.53 -4.04 -12.83
C VAL A 290 -12.37 -2.81 -13.08
N ARG A 291 -13.34 -2.88 -13.99
CA ARG A 291 -14.34 -1.84 -14.18
C ARG A 291 -15.66 -2.29 -13.54
N VAL A 292 -16.21 -1.47 -12.66
CA VAL A 292 -17.44 -1.75 -11.90
C VAL A 292 -18.48 -0.68 -12.21
N ASP A 293 -19.65 -1.10 -12.64
CA ASP A 293 -20.82 -0.22 -12.72
C ASP A 293 -21.38 0.00 -11.31
N PRO A 294 -21.35 1.22 -10.77
CA PRO A 294 -21.79 1.51 -9.41
C PRO A 294 -23.31 1.56 -9.25
N THR A 295 -24.08 1.45 -10.33
CA THR A 295 -25.53 1.74 -10.33
C THR A 295 -26.34 0.71 -9.53
N HIS A 296 -26.01 -0.58 -9.70
CA HIS A 296 -26.78 -1.69 -9.14
C HIS A 296 -26.07 -2.54 -8.11
N VAL A 297 -24.83 -2.15 -7.71
CA VAL A 297 -23.99 -2.96 -6.79
C VAL A 297 -24.60 -3.18 -5.40
N THR A 298 -25.58 -2.34 -5.01
CA THR A 298 -26.29 -2.47 -3.73
C THR A 298 -27.45 -3.49 -3.79
N THR A 299 -27.83 -3.93 -5.00
CA THR A 299 -28.91 -4.90 -5.24
C THR A 299 -28.45 -6.17 -5.94
N ASP A 300 -27.38 -6.10 -6.75
CA ASP A 300 -26.82 -7.24 -7.48
C ASP A 300 -25.31 -7.08 -7.70
N LEU A 301 -24.54 -8.05 -7.23
CA LEU A 301 -23.09 -8.12 -7.38
C LEU A 301 -22.62 -9.11 -8.46
N SER A 302 -23.55 -9.74 -9.19
CA SER A 302 -23.20 -10.74 -10.22
C SER A 302 -22.34 -10.16 -11.33
N GLY A 303 -22.66 -8.94 -11.77
CA GLY A 303 -21.87 -8.17 -12.74
C GLY A 303 -20.47 -7.86 -12.24
N THR A 304 -20.34 -7.37 -10.99
CA THR A 304 -19.05 -7.09 -10.35
C THR A 304 -18.20 -8.36 -10.20
N ARG A 305 -18.82 -9.47 -9.78
CA ARG A 305 -18.14 -10.77 -9.68
C ARG A 305 -17.61 -11.25 -11.03
N THR A 306 -18.40 -11.06 -12.10
CA THR A 306 -17.99 -11.38 -13.46
C THR A 306 -16.81 -10.51 -13.90
N ALA A 307 -16.90 -9.19 -13.70
CA ALA A 307 -15.83 -8.25 -14.05
C ALA A 307 -14.50 -8.60 -13.36
N ILE A 308 -14.54 -8.95 -12.06
CA ILE A 308 -13.34 -9.39 -11.32
C ILE A 308 -12.77 -10.68 -11.93
N ARG A 309 -13.61 -11.69 -12.19
CA ARG A 309 -13.17 -12.95 -12.79
C ARG A 309 -12.50 -12.74 -14.15
N ASP A 310 -13.10 -11.89 -14.99
CA ASP A 310 -12.61 -11.63 -16.33
C ASP A 310 -11.30 -10.81 -16.29
N ALA A 311 -11.19 -9.83 -15.38
CA ALA A 311 -9.94 -9.10 -15.15
C ALA A 311 -8.80 -10.01 -14.66
N LEU A 312 -9.09 -10.95 -13.76
CA LEU A 312 -8.12 -11.94 -13.29
C LEU A 312 -7.68 -12.89 -14.43
N LYS A 313 -8.58 -13.23 -15.34
CA LYS A 313 -8.23 -14.02 -16.52
C LYS A 313 -7.29 -13.24 -17.44
N VAL A 314 -7.63 -12.00 -17.78
CA VAL A 314 -6.78 -11.11 -18.61
C VAL A 314 -5.41 -10.93 -17.99
N MET A 315 -5.35 -10.65 -16.67
CA MET A 315 -4.08 -10.50 -15.94
C MET A 315 -3.16 -11.74 -16.06
N ARG A 316 -3.74 -12.96 -16.07
CA ARG A 316 -2.97 -14.21 -16.19
C ARG A 316 -2.50 -14.46 -17.62
N GLU A 317 -3.31 -14.11 -18.62
CA GLU A 317 -3.04 -14.35 -20.04
C GLU A 317 -2.14 -13.26 -20.64
N GLU A 318 -2.32 -12.01 -20.19
CA GLU A 318 -1.61 -10.84 -20.70
C GLU A 318 -0.91 -10.09 -19.55
N PRO A 319 0.36 -10.41 -19.26
CA PRO A 319 1.11 -9.66 -18.26
C PRO A 319 1.18 -8.16 -18.62
N ASP A 320 0.98 -7.31 -17.60
CA ASP A 320 0.95 -5.86 -17.73
C ASP A 320 2.18 -5.33 -18.50
N GLU A 321 1.93 -4.62 -19.61
CA GLU A 321 2.99 -4.03 -20.44
C GLU A 321 3.81 -2.99 -19.64
N ALA A 322 3.20 -2.28 -18.69
CA ALA A 322 3.90 -1.31 -17.85
C ALA A 322 4.93 -2.00 -16.93
N LEU A 323 4.58 -3.15 -16.34
CA LEU A 323 5.52 -3.94 -15.52
C LEU A 323 6.71 -4.45 -16.35
N ARG A 324 6.51 -4.73 -17.64
CA ARG A 324 7.59 -5.12 -18.56
C ARG A 324 8.58 -3.99 -18.83
N LEU A 325 8.23 -2.74 -18.56
CA LEU A 325 9.10 -1.58 -18.77
C LEU A 325 9.93 -1.23 -17.54
N LEU A 326 9.64 -1.79 -16.37
CA LEU A 326 10.34 -1.53 -15.11
C LEU A 326 11.87 -1.70 -15.17
N PRO A 327 12.45 -2.67 -15.94
CA PRO A 327 13.90 -2.77 -16.08
C PRO A 327 14.57 -1.53 -16.67
N LEU A 328 13.83 -0.65 -17.34
CA LEU A 328 14.36 0.62 -17.86
C LEU A 328 14.38 1.74 -16.80
N THR A 329 13.71 1.58 -15.69
CA THR A 329 13.60 2.63 -14.64
C THR A 329 14.97 3.18 -14.20
N PRO A 330 16.03 2.39 -13.99
CA PRO A 330 17.34 2.91 -13.61
C PRO A 330 17.97 3.85 -14.64
N PHE A 331 17.57 3.75 -15.92
CA PHE A 331 18.08 4.57 -17.02
C PHE A 331 17.26 5.84 -17.25
N ILE A 332 16.14 6.00 -16.56
CA ILE A 332 15.28 7.17 -16.67
C ILE A 332 15.85 8.28 -15.76
N PRO A 333 16.15 9.48 -16.30
CA PRO A 333 16.59 10.60 -15.46
C PRO A 333 15.57 10.93 -14.36
N LYS A 334 16.03 11.27 -13.15
CA LYS A 334 15.17 11.60 -12.00
C LYS A 334 14.08 12.63 -12.33
N ILE A 335 14.38 13.61 -13.20
CA ILE A 335 13.40 14.62 -13.66
C ILE A 335 12.28 13.96 -14.47
N ALA A 336 12.61 12.97 -15.31
CA ALA A 336 11.60 12.23 -16.08
C ALA A 336 10.83 11.25 -15.19
N VAL A 337 11.47 10.61 -14.21
CA VAL A 337 10.78 9.78 -13.20
C VAL A 337 9.69 10.58 -12.48
N ARG A 338 9.98 11.81 -12.06
CA ARG A 338 8.99 12.71 -11.43
C ARG A 338 7.76 12.98 -12.31
N ARG A 339 7.96 13.05 -13.64
CA ARG A 339 6.88 13.34 -14.59
C ARG A 339 6.09 12.10 -15.00
N THR A 340 6.69 10.93 -14.90
CA THR A 340 6.12 9.67 -15.38
C THR A 340 5.69 8.73 -14.26
N ALA A 341 6.02 9.03 -12.99
CA ALA A 341 5.67 8.19 -11.85
C ALA A 341 4.14 7.94 -11.78
N ASP A 342 3.35 8.98 -11.93
CA ASP A 342 1.89 8.87 -11.88
C ASP A 342 1.32 8.10 -13.08
N LEU A 343 1.96 8.19 -14.24
CA LEU A 343 1.61 7.40 -15.42
C LEU A 343 1.96 5.93 -15.22
N ALA A 344 3.14 5.66 -14.65
CA ALA A 344 3.62 4.30 -14.41
C ALA A 344 2.79 3.55 -13.34
N PHE A 345 2.19 4.27 -12.40
CA PHE A 345 1.32 3.72 -11.37
C PHE A 345 -0.18 3.76 -11.72
N GLY A 346 -0.55 4.13 -12.95
CA GLY A 346 -1.93 4.06 -13.43
C GLY A 346 -2.87 5.15 -12.91
N PHE A 347 -2.34 6.25 -12.35
CA PHE A 347 -3.17 7.33 -11.79
C PHE A 347 -3.90 8.21 -12.84
N THR A 348 -3.69 7.96 -14.14
CA THR A 348 -4.29 8.79 -15.21
C THR A 348 -5.80 8.67 -15.35
N GLU A 349 -6.41 7.56 -14.90
CA GLU A 349 -7.87 7.33 -14.94
C GLU A 349 -8.54 7.44 -13.57
N GLN A 350 -7.84 7.97 -12.57
CA GLN A 350 -8.34 8.08 -11.18
C GLN A 350 -8.86 6.75 -10.59
N PRO A 351 -8.18 5.63 -10.76
CA PRO A 351 -8.69 4.38 -10.24
C PRO A 351 -8.78 4.40 -8.72
N VAL A 352 -9.70 3.62 -8.17
CA VAL A 352 -9.73 3.32 -6.74
C VAL A 352 -8.78 2.17 -6.46
N SER A 353 -7.83 2.36 -5.54
CA SER A 353 -7.03 1.24 -5.04
C SER A 353 -7.91 0.39 -4.11
N CYS A 354 -8.14 -0.87 -4.47
CA CYS A 354 -9.02 -1.77 -3.75
C CYS A 354 -8.26 -3.04 -3.36
N SER A 355 -7.64 -3.01 -2.17
CA SER A 355 -6.82 -4.10 -1.65
C SER A 355 -7.61 -5.01 -0.72
N ASN A 356 -7.52 -6.32 -0.93
CA ASN A 356 -8.06 -7.33 -0.02
C ASN A 356 -6.90 -8.19 0.49
N VAL A 357 -6.70 -8.17 1.80
CA VAL A 357 -5.66 -8.97 2.44
C VAL A 357 -6.12 -10.36 2.88
N GLY A 358 -7.39 -10.70 2.59
CA GLY A 358 -7.96 -12.02 2.82
C GLY A 358 -8.28 -12.33 4.27
N ASP A 359 -8.34 -13.64 4.55
CA ASP A 359 -8.54 -14.18 5.90
C ASP A 359 -7.19 -14.26 6.62
N LEU A 360 -7.05 -13.51 7.71
CA LEU A 360 -5.81 -13.43 8.47
C LEU A 360 -5.85 -14.38 9.66
N PRO A 361 -4.73 -15.05 9.97
CA PRO A 361 -4.59 -15.83 11.20
C PRO A 361 -4.78 -14.92 12.43
N VAL A 362 -5.41 -15.44 13.50
CA VAL A 362 -5.62 -14.69 14.74
C VAL A 362 -4.31 -14.19 15.37
N ASP A 363 -3.21 -14.89 15.14
CA ASP A 363 -1.87 -14.47 15.58
C ASP A 363 -1.55 -13.02 15.14
N VAL A 364 -2.02 -12.61 13.96
CA VAL A 364 -1.81 -11.24 13.47
C VAL A 364 -2.44 -10.19 14.37
N ALA A 365 -3.43 -10.55 15.17
CA ALA A 365 -4.05 -9.67 16.15
C ALA A 365 -3.30 -9.64 17.51
N CYS A 366 -2.27 -10.47 17.74
CA CYS A 366 -1.73 -10.76 19.06
C CYS A 366 -0.30 -10.22 19.34
N PRO A 367 0.15 -9.07 18.85
CA PRO A 367 1.50 -8.57 19.16
C PRO A 367 1.70 -8.25 20.64
N GLY A 368 0.64 -7.95 21.40
CA GLY A 368 0.66 -7.63 22.83
C GLY A 368 0.30 -8.80 23.73
N GLY A 369 0.41 -10.06 23.26
CA GLY A 369 0.15 -11.27 24.04
C GLY A 369 -1.30 -11.77 23.99
N SER A 370 -2.26 -10.89 23.75
CA SER A 370 -3.69 -11.20 23.52
C SER A 370 -4.13 -10.66 22.17
N ALA A 371 -5.30 -11.07 21.70
CA ALA A 371 -5.88 -10.56 20.47
C ALA A 371 -6.45 -9.14 20.69
N ALA A 372 -6.06 -8.20 19.84
CA ALA A 372 -6.64 -6.86 19.82
C ALA A 372 -8.09 -6.89 19.36
N GLU A 373 -8.93 -6.03 19.93
CA GLU A 373 -10.35 -5.87 19.57
C GLU A 373 -10.52 -5.27 18.19
N GLN A 374 -9.57 -4.42 17.78
CA GLN A 374 -9.58 -3.78 16.48
C GLN A 374 -8.17 -3.82 15.88
N VAL A 375 -8.09 -4.16 14.59
CA VAL A 375 -6.85 -4.10 13.82
C VAL A 375 -7.12 -3.32 12.55
N MET A 376 -6.41 -2.21 12.36
CA MET A 376 -6.52 -1.33 11.19
C MET A 376 -5.30 -1.50 10.29
N LEU A 377 -5.52 -1.50 8.99
CA LEU A 377 -4.48 -1.62 7.96
C LEU A 377 -4.67 -0.49 6.96
N ARG A 378 -3.63 0.31 6.71
CA ARG A 378 -3.72 1.36 5.69
C ARG A 378 -2.39 1.60 4.96
N GLY A 379 -2.50 2.05 3.71
CA GLY A 379 -1.43 2.73 3.01
C GLY A 379 -1.33 4.18 3.46
N VAL A 380 -0.12 4.71 3.52
CA VAL A 380 0.17 6.09 3.90
C VAL A 380 1.12 6.70 2.89
N ASP A 381 0.75 7.85 2.33
CA ASP A 381 1.64 8.69 1.55
C ASP A 381 2.27 9.75 2.48
N GLN A 382 3.50 9.48 2.95
CA GLN A 382 4.21 10.43 3.80
C GLN A 382 4.64 11.66 3.01
N HIS A 383 4.47 12.83 3.64
CA HIS A 383 4.89 14.11 3.08
C HIS A 383 4.25 14.46 1.72
N ILE A 384 3.09 13.86 1.41
CA ILE A 384 2.36 14.22 0.20
C ILE A 384 1.87 15.66 0.28
N THR A 385 1.98 16.38 -0.82
CA THR A 385 1.51 17.77 -0.87
C THR A 385 0.12 17.86 -1.50
N ARG A 386 -0.64 18.89 -1.12
CA ARG A 386 -1.94 19.19 -1.74
C ARG A 386 -1.82 19.25 -3.26
N ARG A 387 -0.77 19.88 -3.77
CA ARG A 387 -0.51 19.97 -5.20
C ARG A 387 -0.48 18.61 -5.90
N VAL A 388 0.24 17.65 -5.33
CA VAL A 388 0.34 16.29 -5.90
C VAL A 388 -1.02 15.59 -5.88
N LEU A 389 -1.80 15.74 -4.80
CA LEU A 389 -3.15 15.20 -4.71
C LEU A 389 -4.09 15.80 -5.76
N GLU A 390 -3.95 17.10 -6.03
CA GLU A 390 -4.73 17.79 -7.06
C GLU A 390 -4.27 17.42 -8.47
N GLU A 391 -2.97 17.28 -8.71
CA GLU A 391 -2.42 16.80 -9.99
C GLU A 391 -2.86 15.35 -10.28
N ARG A 392 -2.97 14.49 -9.26
CA ARG A 392 -3.53 13.14 -9.33
C ARG A 392 -5.06 13.11 -9.39
N GLN A 393 -5.70 14.28 -9.33
CA GLN A 393 -7.16 14.43 -9.29
C GLN A 393 -7.81 13.67 -8.13
N GLY A 394 -7.11 13.57 -7.00
CA GLY A 394 -7.58 12.93 -5.78
C GLY A 394 -6.93 11.59 -5.48
N LEU A 395 -7.37 11.01 -4.38
CA LEU A 395 -6.95 9.69 -3.89
C LEU A 395 -8.16 8.98 -3.29
N LEU A 396 -8.32 7.70 -3.60
CA LEU A 396 -9.23 6.83 -2.88
C LEU A 396 -8.61 5.44 -2.80
N THR A 397 -8.37 4.99 -1.58
CA THR A 397 -7.86 3.65 -1.29
C THR A 397 -8.81 2.96 -0.31
N VAL A 398 -9.17 1.73 -0.61
CA VAL A 398 -9.99 0.86 0.24
C VAL A 398 -9.18 -0.41 0.51
N VAL A 399 -8.84 -0.63 1.77
CA VAL A 399 -8.15 -1.86 2.21
C VAL A 399 -9.12 -2.64 3.09
N ALA A 400 -9.34 -3.92 2.79
CA ALA A 400 -10.15 -4.78 3.63
C ALA A 400 -9.40 -6.07 4.01
N GLY A 401 -9.72 -6.60 5.19
CA GLY A 401 -9.20 -7.87 5.69
C GLY A 401 -10.16 -8.48 6.71
N ARG A 402 -10.09 -9.79 6.87
CA ARG A 402 -10.93 -10.57 7.79
C ARG A 402 -10.06 -11.04 8.95
N LEU A 403 -10.38 -10.62 10.15
CA LEU A 403 -9.60 -10.95 11.34
C LEU A 403 -10.48 -10.92 12.58
N ASN A 404 -10.33 -11.91 13.44
CA ASN A 404 -10.98 -11.98 14.76
C ASN A 404 -12.49 -11.70 14.71
N GLY A 405 -13.23 -12.40 13.83
CA GLY A 405 -14.69 -12.28 13.70
C GLY A 405 -15.18 -10.99 13.03
N LYS A 406 -14.28 -10.13 12.54
CA LYS A 406 -14.62 -8.86 11.91
C LYS A 406 -14.01 -8.72 10.52
N VAL A 407 -14.70 -8.01 9.65
CA VAL A 407 -14.13 -7.44 8.42
C VAL A 407 -13.74 -6.01 8.73
N THR A 408 -12.46 -5.72 8.68
CA THR A 408 -11.95 -4.36 8.77
C THR A 408 -11.92 -3.75 7.39
N ILE A 409 -12.44 -2.54 7.23
CA ILE A 409 -12.43 -1.78 5.99
C ILE A 409 -11.83 -0.42 6.29
N THR A 410 -10.62 -0.16 5.84
CA THR A 410 -9.99 1.16 5.98
C THR A 410 -10.08 1.91 4.66
N VAL A 411 -10.57 3.12 4.74
CA VAL A 411 -10.72 4.04 3.61
C VAL A 411 -9.80 5.23 3.83
N VAL A 412 -8.96 5.52 2.83
CA VAL A 412 -8.12 6.72 2.76
C VAL A 412 -8.60 7.52 1.56
N GLY A 413 -8.99 8.77 1.76
CA GLY A 413 -9.64 9.52 0.71
C GLY A 413 -9.31 11.02 0.69
N TYR A 414 -9.08 11.54 -0.52
CA TYR A 414 -8.95 12.96 -0.82
C TYR A 414 -9.62 13.27 -2.15
N GLN A 415 -10.45 14.31 -2.20
CA GLN A 415 -11.12 14.76 -3.41
C GLN A 415 -10.85 16.25 -3.63
N PRO A 416 -10.24 16.63 -4.77
CA PRO A 416 -10.06 18.06 -5.11
C PRO A 416 -11.37 18.82 -5.10
N GLY A 417 -11.34 20.03 -4.53
CA GLY A 417 -12.52 20.90 -4.46
C GLY A 417 -13.57 20.49 -3.41
N ALA A 418 -13.39 19.36 -2.70
CA ALA A 418 -14.26 18.95 -1.61
C ALA A 418 -13.64 19.27 -0.23
N GLU A 419 -14.48 19.20 0.79
CA GLU A 419 -14.02 19.18 2.16
C GLU A 419 -13.39 17.80 2.46
N ASN A 420 -12.11 17.80 2.84
CA ASN A 420 -11.30 16.62 3.08
C ASN A 420 -10.97 16.52 4.58
N THR A 421 -11.99 16.20 5.40
CA THR A 421 -11.89 15.95 6.84
C THR A 421 -12.20 14.49 7.13
N LYS A 422 -11.80 14.01 8.31
CA LYS A 422 -12.15 12.67 8.79
C LYS A 422 -13.66 12.53 8.98
N GLU A 423 -14.31 13.58 9.45
CA GLU A 423 -15.75 13.64 9.66
C GLU A 423 -16.52 13.42 8.36
N CYS A 424 -16.20 14.20 7.32
CA CYS A 424 -16.82 14.04 5.99
C CYS A 424 -16.55 12.65 5.39
N LEU A 425 -15.34 12.10 5.59
CA LEU A 425 -15.03 10.77 5.12
C LEU A 425 -15.81 9.70 5.88
N ARG A 426 -15.94 9.85 7.21
CA ARG A 426 -16.75 8.97 8.08
C ARG A 426 -18.21 8.95 7.65
N GLU A 427 -18.80 10.12 7.38
CA GLU A 427 -20.19 10.24 6.90
C GLU A 427 -20.38 9.50 5.56
N ARG A 428 -19.46 9.66 4.61
CA ARG A 428 -19.49 8.96 3.32
C ARG A 428 -19.38 7.45 3.47
N VAL A 429 -18.48 6.98 4.34
CA VAL A 429 -18.33 5.55 4.64
C VAL A 429 -19.57 5.01 5.31
N ALA A 430 -20.13 5.73 6.29
CA ALA A 430 -21.38 5.33 6.96
C ALA A 430 -22.57 5.25 5.99
N ALA A 431 -22.73 6.27 5.14
CA ALA A 431 -23.76 6.27 4.11
C ALA A 431 -23.61 5.10 3.13
N THR A 432 -22.36 4.84 2.69
CA THR A 432 -22.10 3.72 1.78
C THR A 432 -22.39 2.37 2.43
N LEU A 433 -21.95 2.14 3.68
CA LEU A 433 -22.28 0.92 4.42
C LEU A 433 -23.80 0.75 4.57
N GLY A 434 -24.53 1.84 4.86
CA GLY A 434 -25.98 1.84 4.97
C GLY A 434 -26.69 1.42 3.68
N GLU A 435 -26.20 1.85 2.50
CA GLU A 435 -26.72 1.41 1.20
C GLU A 435 -26.58 -0.10 0.97
N PHE A 436 -25.55 -0.70 1.55
CA PHE A 436 -25.36 -2.16 1.55
C PHE A 436 -26.03 -2.85 2.75
N GLU A 437 -26.84 -2.16 3.54
CA GLU A 437 -27.46 -2.70 4.76
C GLU A 437 -26.44 -3.31 5.73
N LEU A 438 -25.25 -2.73 5.77
CA LEU A 438 -24.17 -3.11 6.66
C LEU A 438 -24.09 -2.13 7.83
N THR A 439 -23.96 -2.66 9.04
CA THR A 439 -23.73 -1.88 10.25
C THR A 439 -22.37 -2.19 10.83
N GLY A 440 -21.68 -1.18 11.33
CA GLY A 440 -20.35 -1.36 11.89
C GLY A 440 -19.92 -0.17 12.72
N VAL A 441 -18.89 -0.38 13.54
CA VAL A 441 -18.22 0.69 14.28
C VAL A 441 -17.25 1.38 13.31
N ILE A 442 -17.30 2.72 13.25
CA ILE A 442 -16.40 3.52 12.42
C ILE A 442 -15.54 4.41 13.32
N VAL A 443 -14.21 4.28 13.23
CA VAL A 443 -13.21 5.03 13.98
C VAL A 443 -12.32 5.87 13.06
#